data_6d9bd70c2c4b9c024971ffba198838b8
#
_entry.id   6d9bd70c2c4b9c024971ffba198838b8
#
_cell.length_a   1.000
_cell.length_b   1.000
_cell.length_c   1.000
_cell.angle_alpha   90.00
_cell.angle_beta   90.00
_cell.angle_gamma   90.00
#
_symmetry.space_group_name_H-M   'P 1'
#
loop_
_entity.id
_entity.type
_entity.pdbx_description
1 polymer ?
#
loop_
_entity_poly.entity_id
_entity_poly.type
_entity_poly.pdbx_seq_one_letter_code
_entity_poly.pdbx_strand_id
1 'polypeptide(L)'
;MKKIILLFSMILATTFVAAQTDVISKHSGEVVNGKVMRVDEYTVVFKYDGEDAENSIGKYAIEKIVYGKSGRVEDVTEKIVVAGEADWEKVVILEEKSYIAGLKKVGEVRGKTGMINLQTGNTGDKKAEKKLKMAAAILGCPFILMTSDKTTVGANSNQFGGTQAIKTGLGYKY
;
A
#
# COMPACT_ATOMS: atom_id res chain seq x y z
N MET A 1 -29.49 36.67 -43.09
CA MET A 1 -29.41 35.22 -42.75
C MET A 1 -27.98 34.71 -42.63
N LYS A 2 -27.06 34.97 -43.58
CA LYS A 2 -25.66 34.51 -43.47
C LYS A 2 -24.89 34.97 -42.20
N LYS A 3 -25.12 36.23 -41.73
CA LYS A 3 -24.48 36.78 -40.50
C LYS A 3 -24.97 36.16 -39.21
N ILE A 4 -26.22 35.68 -39.15
CA ILE A 4 -26.81 34.99 -37.97
C ILE A 4 -26.28 33.60 -37.85
N ILE A 5 -26.05 32.87 -38.95
CA ILE A 5 -25.48 31.53 -38.99
C ILE A 5 -24.03 31.55 -38.49
N LEU A 6 -23.26 32.58 -38.83
CA LEU A 6 -21.86 32.74 -38.37
C LEU A 6 -21.78 33.00 -36.85
N LEU A 7 -22.72 33.76 -36.29
CA LEU A 7 -22.79 34.02 -34.84
C LEU A 7 -23.17 32.77 -34.07
N PHE A 8 -24.07 31.94 -34.60
CA PHE A 8 -24.50 30.68 -33.98
C PHE A 8 -23.40 29.61 -34.00
N SER A 9 -22.58 29.59 -35.08
CA SER A 9 -21.40 28.68 -35.18
C SER A 9 -20.31 29.07 -34.16
N MET A 10 -20.16 30.31 -33.82
CA MET A 10 -19.13 30.77 -32.88
C MET A 10 -19.50 30.45 -31.42
N ILE A 11 -20.79 30.37 -31.07
CA ILE A 11 -21.28 29.99 -29.74
C ILE A 11 -21.14 28.48 -29.49
N LEU A 12 -21.20 27.64 -30.53
CA LEU A 12 -21.07 26.20 -30.41
C LEU A 12 -19.62 25.71 -30.16
N ALA A 13 -18.62 26.56 -30.47
CA ALA A 13 -17.20 26.22 -30.31
C ALA A 13 -16.64 26.35 -28.87
N THR A 14 -17.44 26.91 -27.94
CA THR A 14 -16.95 27.25 -26.57
C THR A 14 -17.24 26.20 -25.49
N THR A 15 -17.80 25.03 -25.80
CA THR A 15 -18.33 24.11 -24.77
C THR A 15 -17.50 22.87 -24.46
N PHE A 16 -16.28 22.74 -24.94
CA PHE A 16 -15.44 21.58 -24.61
C PHE A 16 -14.16 21.94 -23.88
N VAL A 17 -14.28 22.66 -22.77
CA VAL A 17 -13.25 22.58 -21.73
C VAL A 17 -13.73 21.52 -20.73
N ALA A 18 -13.65 20.27 -21.12
CA ALA A 18 -13.68 19.19 -20.13
C ALA A 18 -12.47 19.43 -19.21
N ALA A 19 -12.72 19.67 -17.94
CA ALA A 19 -11.68 19.66 -16.95
C ALA A 19 -11.00 18.30 -17.03
N GLN A 20 -9.80 18.27 -17.60
CA GLN A 20 -9.04 17.02 -17.75
C GLN A 20 -8.56 16.61 -16.37
N THR A 21 -9.35 15.75 -15.74
CA THR A 21 -9.10 15.21 -14.41
C THR A 21 -8.01 14.15 -14.50
N ASP A 22 -7.12 14.07 -13.52
CA ASP A 22 -6.14 12.99 -13.44
C ASP A 22 -6.87 11.69 -13.05
N VAL A 23 -6.34 10.58 -13.54
CA VAL A 23 -6.90 9.25 -13.31
C VAL A 23 -5.88 8.40 -12.55
N ILE A 24 -6.22 7.98 -11.34
CA ILE A 24 -5.41 7.08 -10.50
C ILE A 24 -5.99 5.68 -10.60
N SER A 25 -5.27 4.75 -11.21
CA SER A 25 -5.66 3.33 -11.32
C SER A 25 -5.05 2.55 -10.17
N LYS A 26 -5.87 1.82 -9.41
CA LYS A 26 -5.42 0.96 -8.32
C LYS A 26 -5.23 -0.47 -8.78
N HIS A 27 -4.34 -1.23 -8.13
CA HIS A 27 -4.17 -2.68 -8.35
C HIS A 27 -5.42 -3.51 -8.04
N SER A 28 -6.34 -2.98 -7.25
CA SER A 28 -7.66 -3.59 -6.99
C SER A 28 -8.61 -3.52 -8.21
N GLY A 29 -8.27 -2.74 -9.23
CA GLY A 29 -9.14 -2.43 -10.37
C GLY A 29 -10.02 -1.18 -10.15
N GLU A 30 -10.01 -0.60 -8.97
CA GLU A 30 -10.70 0.66 -8.69
C GLU A 30 -9.99 1.83 -9.36
N VAL A 31 -10.76 2.76 -9.88
CA VAL A 31 -10.26 3.99 -10.52
C VAL A 31 -10.73 5.19 -9.71
N VAL A 32 -9.81 6.08 -9.41
CA VAL A 32 -10.08 7.34 -8.73
C VAL A 32 -9.85 8.48 -9.71
N ASN A 33 -10.87 9.30 -9.93
CA ASN A 33 -10.79 10.52 -10.72
C ASN A 33 -10.62 11.71 -9.77
N GLY A 34 -9.62 12.53 -10.01
CA GLY A 34 -9.34 13.68 -9.17
C GLY A 34 -8.07 14.40 -9.63
N LYS A 35 -7.71 15.45 -8.94
CA LYS A 35 -6.50 16.23 -9.21
C LYS A 35 -5.37 15.72 -8.31
N VAL A 36 -4.32 15.16 -8.89
CA VAL A 36 -3.10 14.83 -8.17
C VAL A 36 -2.38 16.12 -7.77
N MET A 37 -2.19 16.28 -6.46
CA MET A 37 -1.56 17.48 -5.88
C MET A 37 -0.06 17.26 -5.71
N ARG A 38 0.32 16.05 -5.25
CA ARG A 38 1.72 15.73 -4.96
C ARG A 38 1.91 14.22 -4.92
N VAL A 39 3.07 13.78 -5.38
CA VAL A 39 3.52 12.39 -5.30
C VAL A 39 4.70 12.37 -4.34
N ASP A 40 4.47 11.90 -3.11
CA ASP A 40 5.47 11.75 -2.06
C ASP A 40 6.23 10.41 -2.23
N GLU A 41 7.16 10.10 -1.34
CA GLU A 41 7.94 8.85 -1.41
C GLU A 41 7.06 7.60 -1.33
N TYR A 42 6.06 7.57 -0.44
CA TYR A 42 5.21 6.40 -0.17
C TYR A 42 3.71 6.64 -0.39
N THR A 43 3.31 7.87 -0.65
CA THR A 43 1.89 8.23 -0.81
C THR A 43 1.68 9.15 -2.00
N VAL A 44 0.45 9.14 -2.51
CA VAL A 44 -0.04 10.10 -3.51
C VAL A 44 -1.16 10.91 -2.86
N VAL A 45 -1.02 12.23 -2.87
CA VAL A 45 -2.01 13.17 -2.35
C VAL A 45 -2.81 13.73 -3.52
N PHE A 46 -4.12 13.68 -3.43
CA PHE A 46 -5.04 14.11 -4.47
C PHE A 46 -6.30 14.74 -3.88
N LYS A 47 -7.06 15.44 -4.71
CA LYS A 47 -8.41 15.93 -4.41
C LYS A 47 -9.39 15.29 -5.37
N TYR A 48 -10.55 14.88 -4.88
CA TYR A 48 -11.65 14.49 -5.76
C TYR A 48 -12.13 15.68 -6.54
N ASP A 49 -12.69 15.42 -7.72
CA ASP A 49 -13.24 16.48 -8.55
C ASP A 49 -14.42 17.16 -7.83
N GLY A 50 -14.38 18.51 -7.74
CA GLY A 50 -15.38 19.29 -7.01
C GLY A 50 -15.22 19.32 -5.48
N GLU A 51 -14.17 18.72 -4.91
CA GLU A 51 -13.90 18.74 -3.47
C GLU A 51 -12.62 19.52 -3.14
N ASP A 52 -12.64 20.22 -1.99
CA ASP A 52 -11.46 20.92 -1.47
C ASP A 52 -10.60 20.08 -0.53
N ALA A 53 -11.15 18.98 -0.02
CA ALA A 53 -10.47 18.08 0.91
C ALA A 53 -9.32 17.32 0.24
N GLU A 54 -8.16 17.32 0.88
CA GLU A 54 -7.02 16.50 0.44
C GLU A 54 -7.19 15.06 0.96
N ASN A 55 -7.00 14.12 0.05
CA ASN A 55 -7.01 12.70 0.32
C ASN A 55 -5.64 12.10 0.00
N SER A 56 -5.30 10.96 0.61
CA SER A 56 -4.05 10.27 0.34
C SER A 56 -4.27 8.78 0.10
N ILE A 57 -3.50 8.22 -0.84
CA ILE A 57 -3.45 6.78 -1.13
C ILE A 57 -2.00 6.34 -1.03
N GLY A 58 -1.74 5.20 -0.39
CA GLY A 58 -0.42 4.58 -0.37
C GLY A 58 -0.01 4.12 -1.78
N LYS A 59 1.24 4.37 -2.17
CA LYS A 59 1.74 3.99 -3.51
C LYS A 59 1.57 2.51 -3.82
N TYR A 60 1.71 1.64 -2.82
CA TYR A 60 1.53 0.20 -3.00
C TYR A 60 0.13 -0.20 -3.48
N ALA A 61 -0.88 0.65 -3.26
CA ALA A 61 -2.22 0.42 -3.78
C ALA A 61 -2.40 0.87 -5.23
N ILE A 62 -1.48 1.68 -5.77
CA ILE A 62 -1.60 2.36 -7.07
C ILE A 62 -0.77 1.64 -8.12
N GLU A 63 -1.39 1.28 -9.24
CA GLU A 63 -0.74 0.77 -10.44
C GLU A 63 -0.11 1.93 -11.23
N LYS A 64 -0.93 2.89 -11.65
CA LYS A 64 -0.51 4.02 -12.49
C LYS A 64 -1.36 5.26 -12.30
N ILE A 65 -0.80 6.38 -12.71
CA ILE A 65 -1.47 7.69 -12.77
C ILE A 65 -1.44 8.17 -14.23
N VAL A 66 -2.59 8.59 -14.73
CA VAL A 66 -2.72 9.28 -16.03
C VAL A 66 -3.04 10.73 -15.73
N TYR A 67 -2.13 11.62 -16.08
CA TYR A 67 -2.31 13.07 -15.87
C TYR A 67 -3.19 13.66 -16.98
N GLY A 68 -4.38 14.11 -16.63
CA GLY A 68 -5.38 14.58 -17.59
C GLY A 68 -4.88 15.71 -18.47
N LYS A 69 -4.19 16.70 -17.91
CA LYS A 69 -3.70 17.88 -18.65
C LYS A 69 -2.61 17.56 -19.68
N SER A 70 -1.71 16.64 -19.38
CA SER A 70 -0.56 16.33 -20.24
C SER A 70 -0.71 15.02 -21.02
N GLY A 71 -1.64 14.16 -20.62
CA GLY A 71 -1.74 12.79 -21.12
C GLY A 71 -0.58 11.88 -20.67
N ARG A 72 0.33 12.38 -19.79
CA ARG A 72 1.46 11.60 -19.28
C ARG A 72 0.96 10.45 -18.43
N VAL A 73 1.49 9.27 -18.67
CA VAL A 73 1.27 8.09 -17.83
C VAL A 73 2.49 7.89 -16.95
N GLU A 74 2.26 7.64 -15.66
CA GLU A 74 3.29 7.34 -14.67
C GLU A 74 2.93 6.02 -14.01
N ASP A 75 3.73 4.98 -14.24
CA ASP A 75 3.64 3.72 -13.51
C ASP A 75 4.19 3.93 -12.10
N VAL A 76 3.38 3.61 -11.08
CA VAL A 76 3.71 3.91 -9.67
C VAL A 76 4.34 2.73 -8.98
N THR A 77 3.67 1.57 -9.00
CA THR A 77 4.21 0.31 -8.46
C THR A 77 3.77 -0.88 -9.28
N GLU A 78 4.59 -1.95 -9.23
CA GLU A 78 4.20 -3.25 -9.76
C GLU A 78 3.32 -4.01 -8.76
N LYS A 79 2.40 -4.84 -9.28
CA LYS A 79 1.53 -5.66 -8.46
C LYS A 79 2.31 -6.82 -7.84
N ILE A 80 2.35 -6.88 -6.51
CA ILE A 80 2.95 -8.01 -5.79
C ILE A 80 1.90 -9.11 -5.65
N VAL A 81 2.18 -10.27 -6.26
CA VAL A 81 1.30 -11.45 -6.17
C VAL A 81 1.92 -12.46 -5.22
N VAL A 82 1.17 -12.82 -4.18
CA VAL A 82 1.53 -13.82 -3.18
C VAL A 82 0.47 -14.92 -3.22
N ALA A 83 0.87 -16.13 -3.64
CA ALA A 83 -0.04 -17.25 -3.85
C ALA A 83 -0.03 -18.28 -2.69
N GLY A 84 0.94 -18.19 -1.78
CA GLY A 84 1.06 -19.09 -0.65
C GLY A 84 2.37 -18.93 0.09
N GLU A 85 2.65 -19.86 1.03
CA GLU A 85 3.79 -19.79 1.94
C GLU A 85 5.15 -19.65 1.25
N ALA A 86 5.33 -20.28 0.07
CA ALA A 86 6.57 -20.22 -0.70
C ALA A 86 6.95 -18.79 -1.14
N ASP A 87 5.95 -17.93 -1.29
CA ASP A 87 6.12 -16.52 -1.72
C ASP A 87 6.43 -15.55 -0.56
N TRP A 88 6.78 -16.05 0.62
CA TRP A 88 7.00 -15.23 1.82
C TRP A 88 8.05 -14.12 1.63
N GLU A 89 9.03 -14.32 0.76
CA GLU A 89 10.06 -13.30 0.46
C GLU A 89 9.50 -12.07 -0.23
N LYS A 90 8.42 -12.23 -1.00
CA LYS A 90 7.72 -11.13 -1.68
C LYS A 90 6.91 -10.25 -0.73
N VAL A 91 6.63 -10.73 0.49
CA VAL A 91 5.84 -9.99 1.47
C VAL A 91 6.62 -8.80 1.98
N VAL A 92 6.02 -7.61 1.88
CA VAL A 92 6.59 -6.33 2.30
C VAL A 92 6.07 -5.96 3.68
N ILE A 93 6.97 -5.58 4.58
CA ILE A 93 6.61 -5.03 5.89
C ILE A 93 6.55 -3.51 5.77
N LEU A 94 5.43 -2.93 6.16
CA LEU A 94 5.16 -1.50 6.17
C LEU A 94 5.23 -0.98 7.60
N GLU A 95 5.87 0.17 7.79
CA GLU A 95 6.12 0.74 9.12
C GLU A 95 5.04 1.76 9.51
N GLU A 96 4.44 2.44 8.53
CA GLU A 96 3.50 3.52 8.78
C GLU A 96 2.09 3.22 8.24
N LYS A 97 1.09 3.72 8.98
CA LYS A 97 -0.32 3.57 8.60
C LYS A 97 -0.70 4.28 7.29
N SER A 98 0.02 5.33 6.93
CA SER A 98 -0.20 6.05 5.68
C SER A 98 0.05 5.17 4.45
N TYR A 99 0.98 4.20 4.54
CA TYR A 99 1.35 3.33 3.42
C TYR A 99 0.29 2.29 3.07
N ILE A 100 -0.60 1.96 4.01
CA ILE A 100 -1.71 1.02 3.79
C ILE A 100 -2.99 1.69 3.27
N ALA A 101 -3.01 3.02 3.11
CA ALA A 101 -4.18 3.72 2.60
C ALA A 101 -4.53 3.19 1.19
N GLY A 102 -5.77 2.75 1.02
CA GLY A 102 -6.25 2.14 -0.23
C GLY A 102 -6.07 0.62 -0.32
N LEU A 103 -5.45 -0.04 0.69
CA LEU A 103 -5.36 -1.49 0.80
C LEU A 103 -6.45 -2.04 1.73
N LYS A 104 -6.85 -3.29 1.53
CA LYS A 104 -7.84 -4.00 2.35
C LYS A 104 -7.16 -4.78 3.47
N LYS A 105 -7.59 -4.54 4.71
CA LYS A 105 -7.19 -5.36 5.87
C LYS A 105 -7.80 -6.76 5.75
N VAL A 106 -6.97 -7.79 5.95
CA VAL A 106 -7.38 -9.20 5.94
C VAL A 106 -7.48 -9.76 7.37
N GLY A 107 -6.43 -9.61 8.17
CA GLY A 107 -6.40 -10.15 9.52
C GLY A 107 -5.09 -9.91 10.24
N GLU A 108 -5.00 -10.41 11.47
CA GLU A 108 -3.77 -10.41 12.25
C GLU A 108 -2.85 -11.54 11.82
N VAL A 109 -1.56 -11.26 11.74
CA VAL A 109 -0.49 -12.22 11.44
C VAL A 109 0.55 -12.19 12.55
N ARG A 110 1.15 -13.35 12.84
CA ARG A 110 2.10 -13.49 13.94
C ARG A 110 3.25 -14.41 13.57
N GLY A 111 4.46 -13.97 13.87
CA GLY A 111 5.67 -14.77 13.82
C GLY A 111 6.25 -14.98 15.23
N LYS A 112 6.48 -16.22 15.64
CA LYS A 112 7.00 -16.54 16.97
C LYS A 112 8.12 -17.58 16.87
N THR A 113 9.22 -17.34 17.56
CA THR A 113 10.29 -18.35 17.72
C THR A 113 10.05 -19.23 18.96
N GLY A 114 10.60 -20.44 18.94
CA GLY A 114 10.56 -21.32 20.12
C GLY A 114 11.45 -20.76 21.25
N MET A 115 11.12 -21.13 22.49
CA MET A 115 11.85 -20.72 23.70
C MET A 115 13.21 -21.42 23.87
N ILE A 116 13.39 -22.57 23.23
CA ILE A 116 14.55 -23.43 23.37
C ILE A 116 15.44 -23.25 22.15
N ASN A 117 16.15 -22.17 22.09
CA ASN A 117 17.19 -22.01 21.08
C ASN A 117 18.34 -21.22 21.66
N LEU A 118 19.51 -21.78 21.59
CA LEU A 118 20.81 -21.12 21.76
C LEU A 118 21.01 -20.08 20.62
N GLN A 119 20.04 -19.16 20.46
CA GLN A 119 20.05 -18.16 19.41
C GLN A 119 20.39 -16.81 20.00
N THR A 120 21.32 -16.11 19.36
CA THR A 120 21.53 -14.68 19.59
C THR A 120 20.26 -13.93 19.21
N GLY A 121 19.95 -12.80 19.88
CA GLY A 121 18.74 -12.00 19.61
C GLY A 121 18.52 -11.72 18.12
N ASN A 122 19.58 -11.47 17.37
CA ASN A 122 19.54 -11.19 15.93
C ASN A 122 19.03 -12.38 15.08
N THR A 123 19.35 -13.61 15.47
CA THR A 123 18.89 -14.82 14.74
C THR A 123 17.43 -15.14 15.08
N GLY A 124 17.00 -14.83 16.30
CA GLY A 124 15.62 -14.97 16.74
C GLY A 124 14.68 -14.02 15.98
N ASP A 125 15.09 -12.75 15.85
CA ASP A 125 14.30 -11.73 15.14
C ASP A 125 14.09 -12.07 13.66
N LYS A 126 15.14 -12.45 12.94
CA LYS A 126 15.05 -12.88 11.54
C LYS A 126 14.14 -14.09 11.35
N LYS A 127 14.16 -15.05 12.28
CA LYS A 127 13.26 -16.21 12.23
C LYS A 127 11.81 -15.83 12.56
N ALA A 128 11.58 -14.94 13.51
CA ALA A 128 10.24 -14.44 13.82
C ALA A 128 9.67 -13.65 12.65
N GLU A 129 10.48 -12.81 12.02
CA GLU A 129 10.09 -12.06 10.81
C GLU A 129 9.75 -12.98 9.65
N LYS A 130 10.61 -13.99 9.37
CA LYS A 130 10.31 -14.98 8.35
C LYS A 130 8.97 -15.65 8.61
N LYS A 131 8.71 -16.12 9.84
CA LYS A 131 7.42 -16.73 10.21
C LYS A 131 6.25 -15.77 10.08
N LEU A 132 6.44 -14.49 10.40
CA LEU A 132 5.43 -13.47 10.20
C LEU A 132 5.07 -13.32 8.72
N LYS A 133 6.08 -13.23 7.85
CA LYS A 133 5.89 -13.15 6.39
C LYS A 133 5.25 -14.40 5.83
N MET A 134 5.65 -15.59 6.30
CA MET A 134 5.02 -16.86 5.91
C MET A 134 3.54 -16.89 6.30
N ALA A 135 3.20 -16.46 7.52
CA ALA A 135 1.79 -16.37 7.95
C ALA A 135 0.96 -15.40 7.08
N ALA A 136 1.54 -14.27 6.68
CA ALA A 136 0.88 -13.36 5.75
C ALA A 136 0.74 -13.96 4.35
N ALA A 137 1.77 -14.64 3.87
CA ALA A 137 1.78 -15.28 2.56
C ALA A 137 0.70 -16.39 2.44
N ILE A 138 0.49 -17.17 3.49
CA ILE A 138 -0.59 -18.17 3.58
C ILE A 138 -1.97 -17.51 3.42
N LEU A 139 -2.15 -16.30 3.95
CA LEU A 139 -3.39 -15.52 3.82
C LEU A 139 -3.49 -14.75 2.48
N GLY A 140 -2.50 -14.89 1.60
CA GLY A 140 -2.42 -14.13 0.35
C GLY A 140 -2.27 -12.63 0.57
N CYS A 141 -1.60 -12.23 1.66
CA CYS A 141 -1.36 -10.83 2.02
C CYS A 141 0.05 -10.41 1.58
N PRO A 142 0.20 -9.58 0.53
CA PRO A 142 1.50 -9.08 0.12
C PRO A 142 2.07 -8.01 1.06
N PHE A 143 1.28 -7.45 1.98
CA PHE A 143 1.70 -6.39 2.89
C PHE A 143 1.37 -6.71 4.33
N ILE A 144 2.27 -6.31 5.24
CA ILE A 144 2.10 -6.39 6.69
C ILE A 144 2.36 -5.00 7.27
N LEU A 145 1.39 -4.43 8.00
CA LEU A 145 1.67 -3.32 8.90
C LEU A 145 2.09 -3.88 10.25
N MET A 146 3.34 -3.61 10.66
CA MET A 146 3.86 -4.05 11.94
C MET A 146 3.11 -3.37 13.10
N THR A 147 2.65 -4.14 14.08
CA THR A 147 1.95 -3.63 15.27
C THR A 147 2.73 -3.84 16.56
N SER A 148 3.55 -4.87 16.62
CA SER A 148 4.40 -5.15 17.78
C SER A 148 5.63 -5.96 17.38
N ASP A 149 6.76 -5.55 17.94
CA ASP A 149 8.03 -6.28 17.90
C ASP A 149 8.52 -6.44 19.33
N LYS A 150 8.47 -7.65 19.86
CA LYS A 150 8.85 -7.96 21.24
C LYS A 150 9.84 -9.09 21.28
N THR A 151 10.98 -8.84 21.88
CA THR A 151 11.96 -9.87 22.24
C THR A 151 11.89 -10.08 23.75
N THR A 152 11.46 -11.28 24.16
CA THR A 152 11.40 -11.63 25.58
C THR A 152 12.61 -12.49 25.91
N VAL A 153 13.44 -12.02 26.83
CA VAL A 153 14.51 -12.80 27.41
C VAL A 153 13.91 -13.56 28.60
N GLY A 154 13.90 -14.86 28.56
CA GLY A 154 13.43 -15.70 29.66
C GLY A 154 14.36 -15.49 30.86
N ALA A 155 13.91 -14.73 31.85
CA ALA A 155 14.57 -14.61 33.13
C ALA A 155 14.16 -15.76 34.05
N ASN A 156 14.74 -16.93 33.86
CA ASN A 156 14.77 -17.95 34.91
C ASN A 156 16.23 -18.20 35.28
N SER A 157 16.52 -17.92 36.56
CA SER A 157 17.82 -17.88 37.22
C SER A 157 18.60 -19.22 37.23
N ASN A 158 18.20 -20.23 36.48
CA ASN A 158 18.87 -21.50 36.41
C ASN A 158 19.08 -21.92 34.92
N GLN A 159 20.18 -21.53 34.39
CA GLN A 159 21.06 -22.16 33.40
C GLN A 159 20.66 -22.21 31.89
N PHE A 160 19.44 -21.96 31.44
CA PHE A 160 19.14 -21.93 29.98
C PHE A 160 18.17 -20.81 29.66
N GLY A 161 18.64 -19.59 29.64
CA GLY A 161 17.86 -18.43 29.18
C GLY A 161 17.66 -18.47 27.67
N GLY A 162 16.52 -18.94 27.20
CA GLY A 162 16.16 -18.85 25.80
C GLY A 162 15.54 -17.47 25.47
N THR A 163 15.99 -16.86 24.39
CA THR A 163 15.39 -15.63 23.87
C THR A 163 14.24 -16.00 22.94
N GLN A 164 13.06 -15.44 23.20
CA GLN A 164 11.90 -15.59 22.31
C GLN A 164 11.58 -14.27 21.62
N ALA A 165 11.62 -14.27 20.30
CA ALA A 165 11.16 -13.15 19.48
C ALA A 165 9.72 -13.38 19.03
N ILE A 166 8.88 -12.35 19.21
CA ILE A 166 7.47 -12.34 18.79
C ILE A 166 7.21 -11.07 18.00
N LYS A 167 6.84 -11.25 16.75
CA LYS A 167 6.44 -10.15 15.86
C LYS A 167 4.96 -10.32 15.50
N THR A 168 4.20 -9.25 15.62
CA THR A 168 2.77 -9.22 15.24
C THR A 168 2.51 -8.09 14.28
N GLY A 169 1.58 -8.29 13.39
CA GLY A 169 1.18 -7.29 12.41
C GLY A 169 -0.21 -7.55 11.86
N LEU A 170 -0.68 -6.63 11.05
CA LEU A 170 -1.94 -6.74 10.32
C LEU A 170 -1.61 -6.99 8.84
N GLY A 171 -2.18 -8.05 8.26
CA GLY A 171 -2.05 -8.38 6.85
C GLY A 171 -3.01 -7.58 5.99
N TYR A 172 -2.51 -7.07 4.86
CA TYR A 172 -3.25 -6.30 3.88
C TYR A 172 -3.07 -6.87 2.47
N LYS A 173 -4.10 -6.66 1.62
CA LYS A 173 -4.09 -6.98 0.19
C LYS A 173 -4.77 -5.88 -0.62
N TYR A 174 -4.69 -5.99 -1.93
CA TYR A 174 -5.34 -5.07 -2.88
C TYR A 174 -6.85 -5.14 -2.83
#